data_3375a37d3360b4e9654ede70f9f36dbd
#
_entry.id   3375a37d3360b4e9654ede70f9f36dbd
#
_cell.length_a   1.000
_cell.length_b   1.000
_cell.length_c   1.000
_cell.angle_alpha   90.00
_cell.angle_beta   90.00
_cell.angle_gamma   90.00
#
_symmetry.space_group_name_H-M   'P 1'
#
loop_
_entity.id
_entity.type
_entity.pdbx_description
1 polymer ?
#
loop_
_entity_poly.entity_id
_entity_poly.type
_entity_poly.pdbx_seq_one_letter_code
_entity_poly.pdbx_strand_id
1 'polypeptide(L)'
;FGGNPVCCSAAIATIRYMLAHDIPGQCRDKGALLKKGLEDMAAKYPTVVKEVRGVGMMLAVEFYSDEIGYEFSKEMYNHKVIIAGTLNNAETIRFEPPGVLTEEEIATVIQAAHESAAKAKEVMKL
;
A
#
# COMPACT_ATOMS: atom_id res chain seq x y z
N PHE A 1 -23.33 2.62 16.46
CA PHE A 1 -24.06 3.65 15.67
C PHE A 1 -24.95 3.03 14.57
N GLY A 2 -25.24 1.72 14.65
CA GLY A 2 -26.10 1.03 13.69
C GLY A 2 -27.50 1.68 13.65
N GLY A 3 -27.99 1.97 12.44
CA GLY A 3 -29.28 2.60 12.24
C GLY A 3 -29.36 4.11 12.51
N ASN A 4 -28.26 4.78 12.87
CA ASN A 4 -28.24 6.24 13.00
C ASN A 4 -28.51 6.88 11.62
N PRO A 5 -29.52 7.80 11.48
CA PRO A 5 -29.90 8.37 10.20
C PRO A 5 -28.75 9.09 9.46
N VAL A 6 -27.87 9.78 10.16
CA VAL A 6 -26.71 10.47 9.57
C VAL A 6 -25.73 9.45 8.98
N CYS A 7 -25.39 8.42 9.76
CA CYS A 7 -24.51 7.34 9.30
C CYS A 7 -25.12 6.58 8.11
N CYS A 8 -26.42 6.28 8.14
CA CYS A 8 -27.11 5.63 7.06
C CYS A 8 -27.13 6.50 5.77
N SER A 9 -27.35 7.79 5.90
CA SER A 9 -27.32 8.73 4.77
C SER A 9 -25.93 8.81 4.14
N ALA A 10 -24.87 8.88 4.95
CA ALA A 10 -23.49 8.87 4.48
C ALA A 10 -23.14 7.55 3.78
N ALA A 11 -23.54 6.41 4.36
CA ALA A 11 -23.32 5.09 3.76
C ALA A 11 -24.03 4.95 2.40
N ILE A 12 -25.29 5.39 2.29
CA ILE A 12 -26.05 5.37 1.03
C ILE A 12 -25.36 6.23 -0.02
N ALA A 13 -24.91 7.44 0.33
CA ALA A 13 -24.21 8.33 -0.58
C ALA A 13 -22.90 7.70 -1.08
N THR A 14 -22.12 7.10 -0.19
CA THR A 14 -20.87 6.40 -0.52
C THR A 14 -21.12 5.22 -1.46
N ILE A 15 -22.10 4.36 -1.16
CA ILE A 15 -22.41 3.20 -2.01
C ILE A 15 -22.86 3.66 -3.41
N ARG A 16 -23.72 4.68 -3.48
CA ARG A 16 -24.17 5.24 -4.77
C ARG A 16 -23.01 5.78 -5.60
N TYR A 17 -22.08 6.49 -4.96
CA TYR A 17 -20.86 6.98 -5.61
C TYR A 17 -20.00 5.83 -6.13
N MET A 18 -19.75 4.81 -5.30
CA MET A 18 -18.95 3.64 -5.67
C MET A 18 -19.53 2.91 -6.89
N LEU A 19 -20.87 2.74 -6.93
CA LEU A 19 -21.55 2.08 -8.05
C LEU A 19 -21.53 2.95 -9.32
N ALA A 20 -21.78 4.26 -9.17
CA ALA A 20 -21.82 5.19 -10.32
C ALA A 20 -20.46 5.37 -11.00
N HIS A 21 -19.36 5.20 -10.25
CA HIS A 21 -17.99 5.39 -10.74
C HIS A 21 -17.20 4.08 -10.87
N ASP A 22 -17.83 2.93 -10.74
CA ASP A 22 -17.19 1.60 -10.76
C ASP A 22 -15.90 1.54 -9.93
N ILE A 23 -15.97 2.03 -8.68
CA ILE A 23 -14.81 2.01 -7.78
C ILE A 23 -14.23 0.60 -7.59
N PRO A 24 -15.02 -0.49 -7.48
CA PRO A 24 -14.46 -1.85 -7.42
C PRO A 24 -13.63 -2.23 -8.65
N GLY A 25 -14.07 -1.87 -9.86
CA GLY A 25 -13.30 -2.08 -11.08
C GLY A 25 -12.00 -1.26 -11.08
N GLN A 26 -12.08 0.02 -10.74
CA GLN A 26 -10.89 0.87 -10.60
C GLN A 26 -9.89 0.32 -9.57
N CYS A 27 -10.36 -0.17 -8.42
CA CYS A 27 -9.50 -0.78 -7.40
C CYS A 27 -8.80 -2.03 -7.92
N ARG A 28 -9.47 -2.85 -8.73
CA ARG A 28 -8.85 -4.02 -9.37
C ARG A 28 -7.73 -3.62 -10.31
N ASP A 29 -7.99 -2.68 -11.21
CA ASP A 29 -7.08 -2.31 -12.29
C ASP A 29 -5.87 -1.51 -11.75
N LYS A 30 -6.13 -0.50 -10.94
CA LYS A 30 -5.10 0.30 -10.26
C LYS A 30 -4.31 -0.53 -9.24
N GLY A 31 -4.98 -1.44 -8.54
CA GLY A 31 -4.33 -2.38 -7.62
C GLY A 31 -3.37 -3.33 -8.32
N ALA A 32 -3.71 -3.79 -9.53
CA ALA A 32 -2.80 -4.58 -10.35
C ALA A 32 -1.54 -3.77 -10.76
N LEU A 33 -1.70 -2.49 -11.10
CA LEU A 33 -0.58 -1.60 -11.41
C LEU A 33 0.34 -1.40 -10.20
N LEU A 34 -0.25 -1.08 -9.03
CA LEU A 34 0.51 -0.91 -7.78
C LEU A 34 1.22 -2.21 -7.39
N LYS A 35 0.51 -3.34 -7.44
CA LYS A 35 1.08 -4.66 -7.11
C LYS A 35 2.29 -4.98 -7.98
N LYS A 36 2.17 -4.78 -9.29
CA LYS A 36 3.28 -4.99 -10.22
C LYS A 36 4.49 -4.15 -9.86
N GLY A 37 4.31 -2.86 -9.56
CA GLY A 37 5.42 -1.99 -9.15
C GLY A 37 6.09 -2.45 -7.86
N LEU A 38 5.32 -2.95 -6.89
CA LEU A 38 5.87 -3.52 -5.65
C LEU A 38 6.57 -4.87 -5.90
N GLU A 39 6.07 -5.71 -6.82
CA GLU A 39 6.73 -6.95 -7.23
C GLU A 39 8.06 -6.67 -7.96
N ASP A 40 8.10 -5.65 -8.83
CA ASP A 40 9.32 -5.20 -9.49
C ASP A 40 10.35 -4.67 -8.46
N MET A 41 9.89 -3.98 -7.42
CA MET A 41 10.73 -3.60 -6.27
C MET A 41 11.28 -4.82 -5.55
N ALA A 42 10.44 -5.79 -5.23
CA ALA A 42 10.85 -7.02 -4.55
C ALA A 42 11.91 -7.79 -5.37
N ALA A 43 11.73 -7.90 -6.68
CA ALA A 43 12.69 -8.54 -7.58
C ALA A 43 14.05 -7.80 -7.60
N LYS A 44 14.05 -6.47 -7.47
CA LYS A 44 15.27 -5.64 -7.43
C LYS A 44 15.98 -5.70 -6.06
N TYR A 45 15.23 -5.92 -4.99
CA TYR A 45 15.76 -5.91 -3.62
C TYR A 45 15.41 -7.23 -2.87
N PRO A 46 15.87 -8.39 -3.38
CA PRO A 46 15.47 -9.71 -2.85
C PRO A 46 16.03 -10.01 -1.45
N THR A 47 16.98 -9.22 -0.93
CA THR A 47 17.47 -9.34 0.45
C THR A 47 16.68 -8.46 1.43
N VAL A 48 15.85 -7.55 0.93
CA VAL A 48 15.03 -6.64 1.73
C VAL A 48 13.59 -7.16 1.80
N VAL A 49 13.01 -7.47 0.65
CA VAL A 49 11.62 -7.87 0.50
C VAL A 49 11.51 -9.39 0.34
N LYS A 50 10.71 -10.00 1.17
CA LYS A 50 10.44 -11.43 1.18
C LYS A 50 9.29 -11.82 0.25
N GLU A 51 8.17 -11.07 0.32
CA GLU A 51 6.96 -11.35 -0.45
C GLU A 51 6.13 -10.10 -0.68
N VAL A 52 5.45 -10.06 -1.83
CA VAL A 52 4.36 -9.11 -2.12
C VAL A 52 3.09 -9.89 -2.38
N ARG A 53 2.03 -9.62 -1.62
CA ARG A 53 0.75 -10.33 -1.75
C ARG A 53 -0.44 -9.40 -1.62
N GLY A 54 -1.60 -9.89 -2.01
CA GLY A 54 -2.88 -9.16 -1.91
C GLY A 54 -3.62 -9.07 -3.22
N VAL A 55 -4.77 -8.40 -3.18
CA VAL A 55 -5.68 -8.23 -4.32
C VAL A 55 -6.28 -6.82 -4.32
N GLY A 56 -6.45 -6.24 -5.50
CA GLY A 56 -6.94 -4.87 -5.63
C GLY A 56 -6.07 -3.89 -4.86
N MET A 57 -6.70 -2.97 -4.13
CA MET A 57 -6.03 -1.97 -3.29
C MET A 57 -5.72 -2.46 -1.87
N MET A 58 -5.84 -3.76 -1.59
CA MET A 58 -5.44 -4.37 -0.33
C MET A 58 -4.19 -5.21 -0.56
N LEU A 59 -3.02 -4.58 -0.46
CA LEU A 59 -1.72 -5.18 -0.72
C LEU A 59 -0.87 -5.19 0.55
N ALA A 60 0.06 -6.12 0.61
CA ALA A 60 1.03 -6.22 1.69
C ALA A 60 2.41 -6.56 1.14
N VAL A 61 3.43 -5.99 1.76
CA VAL A 61 4.84 -6.30 1.55
C VAL A 61 5.37 -6.89 2.83
N GLU A 62 5.95 -8.09 2.76
CA GLU A 62 6.60 -8.77 3.86
C GLU A 62 8.11 -8.62 3.72
N PHE A 63 8.76 -8.26 4.80
CA PHE A 63 10.21 -8.07 4.92
C PHE A 63 10.82 -9.25 5.67
N TYR A 64 12.15 -9.39 5.65
CA TYR A 64 12.85 -10.46 6.38
C TYR A 64 12.98 -10.19 7.88
N SER A 65 12.79 -8.94 8.33
CA SER A 65 12.70 -8.60 9.75
C SER A 65 11.90 -7.32 9.96
N ASP A 66 11.47 -7.08 11.19
CA ASP A 66 10.75 -5.88 11.60
C ASP A 66 11.61 -4.62 11.50
N GLU A 67 12.94 -4.71 11.73
CA GLU A 67 13.86 -3.57 11.59
C GLU A 67 13.95 -3.11 10.12
N ILE A 68 13.97 -4.06 9.16
CA ILE A 68 13.96 -3.72 7.74
C ILE A 68 12.63 -3.02 7.39
N GLY A 69 11.51 -3.56 7.85
CA GLY A 69 10.18 -2.98 7.67
C GLY A 69 10.07 -1.58 8.29
N TYR A 70 10.66 -1.39 9.45
CA TYR A 70 10.71 -0.08 10.13
C TYR A 70 11.49 0.96 9.32
N GLU A 71 12.72 0.65 8.87
CA GLU A 71 13.53 1.58 8.06
C GLU A 71 12.85 1.89 6.72
N PHE A 72 12.24 0.88 6.09
CA PHE A 72 11.43 1.09 4.90
C PHE A 72 10.26 2.06 5.15
N SER A 73 9.49 1.85 6.22
CA SER A 73 8.34 2.70 6.56
C SER A 73 8.73 4.13 6.88
N LYS A 74 9.84 4.29 7.60
CA LYS A 74 10.41 5.60 7.93
C LYS A 74 10.81 6.37 6.68
N GLU A 75 11.42 5.69 5.70
CA GLU A 75 11.80 6.33 4.45
C GLU A 75 10.58 6.65 3.56
N MET A 76 9.57 5.77 3.50
CA MET A 76 8.28 6.09 2.87
C MET A 76 7.67 7.37 3.44
N TYR A 77 7.72 7.54 4.77
CA TYR A 77 7.24 8.77 5.42
C TYR A 77 8.06 10.01 4.99
N ASN A 78 9.37 9.88 4.83
CA ASN A 78 10.23 10.96 4.31
C ASN A 78 9.81 11.37 2.89
N HIS A 79 9.37 10.40 2.07
CA HIS A 79 8.79 10.62 0.74
C HIS A 79 7.33 11.08 0.77
N LYS A 80 6.76 11.40 1.96
CA LYS A 80 5.37 11.85 2.16
C LYS A 80 4.32 10.79 1.82
N VAL A 81 4.69 9.53 1.91
CA VAL A 81 3.78 8.38 1.75
C VAL A 81 3.60 7.70 3.11
N ILE A 82 2.37 7.70 3.61
CA ILE A 82 2.01 7.04 4.87
C ILE A 82 1.54 5.63 4.58
N ILE A 83 2.19 4.66 5.17
CA ILE A 83 1.84 3.24 5.10
C ILE A 83 1.59 2.69 6.50
N ALA A 84 0.92 1.56 6.62
CA ALA A 84 0.50 1.01 7.91
C ALA A 84 1.12 -0.37 8.15
N GLY A 85 1.78 -0.52 9.31
CA GLY A 85 2.18 -1.83 9.83
C GLY A 85 0.97 -2.70 10.21
N THR A 86 1.22 -3.96 10.51
CA THR A 86 0.23 -4.86 11.09
C THR A 86 0.51 -5.08 12.57
N LEU A 87 -0.55 -5.22 13.38
CA LEU A 87 -0.40 -5.49 14.82
C LEU A 87 0.09 -6.91 15.12
N ASN A 88 -0.18 -7.86 14.21
CA ASN A 88 0.09 -9.27 14.42
C ASN A 88 1.44 -9.74 13.87
N ASN A 89 2.00 -9.00 12.92
CA ASN A 89 3.29 -9.32 12.31
C ASN A 89 3.97 -8.01 11.89
N ALA A 90 4.98 -7.60 12.64
CA ALA A 90 5.73 -6.36 12.41
C ALA A 90 6.55 -6.38 11.11
N GLU A 91 6.85 -7.58 10.58
CA GLU A 91 7.53 -7.76 9.29
C GLU A 91 6.62 -7.44 8.10
N THR A 92 5.31 -7.32 8.31
CA THR A 92 4.34 -7.10 7.23
C THR A 92 3.81 -5.67 7.26
N ILE A 93 3.93 -4.97 6.14
CA ILE A 93 3.42 -3.61 5.94
C ILE A 93 2.31 -3.63 4.89
N ARG A 94 1.22 -2.92 5.19
CA ARG A 94 0.05 -2.83 4.33
C ARG A 94 0.08 -1.59 3.45
N PHE A 95 -0.29 -1.78 2.19
CA PHE A 95 -0.59 -0.74 1.23
C PHE A 95 -2.11 -0.76 0.96
N GLU A 96 -2.83 0.15 1.60
CA GLU A 96 -4.30 0.25 1.53
C GLU A 96 -4.70 1.68 1.14
N PRO A 97 -4.35 2.13 -0.08
CA PRO A 97 -4.66 3.47 -0.52
C PRO A 97 -6.17 3.63 -0.79
N PRO A 98 -6.68 4.87 -0.83
CA PRO A 98 -8.07 5.12 -1.20
C PRO A 98 -8.35 4.67 -2.64
N GLY A 99 -9.55 4.10 -2.89
CA GLY A 99 -9.95 3.61 -4.21
C GLY A 99 -10.01 4.66 -5.33
N VAL A 100 -9.94 5.93 -4.95
CA VAL A 100 -9.91 7.08 -5.88
C VAL A 100 -8.51 7.55 -6.25
N LEU A 101 -7.45 6.87 -5.76
CA LEU A 101 -6.06 7.21 -6.09
C LEU A 101 -5.85 7.27 -7.61
N THR A 102 -5.11 8.25 -8.09
CA THR A 102 -4.78 8.38 -9.52
C THR A 102 -3.58 7.51 -9.91
N GLU A 103 -3.39 7.26 -11.21
CA GLU A 103 -2.22 6.51 -11.70
C GLU A 103 -0.91 7.27 -11.46
N GLU A 104 -0.93 8.61 -11.48
CA GLU A 104 0.23 9.45 -11.17
C GLU A 104 0.64 9.33 -9.70
N GLU A 105 -0.36 9.30 -8.81
CA GLU A 105 -0.12 9.07 -7.37
C GLU A 105 0.40 7.64 -7.13
N ILE A 106 -0.11 6.64 -7.87
CA ILE A 106 0.41 5.26 -7.81
C ILE A 106 1.87 5.22 -8.25
N ALA A 107 2.22 5.89 -9.35
CA ALA A 107 3.60 5.97 -9.81
C ALA A 107 4.52 6.62 -8.75
N THR A 108 4.04 7.67 -8.08
CA THR A 108 4.75 8.30 -6.96
C THR A 108 4.98 7.34 -5.80
N VAL A 109 3.96 6.56 -5.43
CA VAL A 109 4.09 5.54 -4.37
C VAL A 109 5.08 4.45 -4.75
N ILE A 110 5.04 3.97 -5.99
CA ILE A 110 5.99 2.95 -6.50
C ILE A 110 7.43 3.48 -6.46
N GLN A 111 7.65 4.71 -6.92
CA GLN A 111 8.97 5.32 -6.86
C GLN A 111 9.47 5.45 -5.42
N ALA A 112 8.65 5.98 -4.52
CA ALA A 112 8.96 6.08 -3.10
C ALA A 112 9.31 4.71 -2.50
N ALA A 113 8.58 3.65 -2.86
CA ALA A 113 8.84 2.29 -2.39
C ALA A 113 10.21 1.77 -2.88
N HIS A 114 10.57 2.00 -4.13
CA HIS A 114 11.90 1.64 -4.66
C HIS A 114 13.04 2.37 -3.94
N GLU A 115 12.90 3.66 -3.71
CA GLU A 115 13.90 4.46 -3.00
C GLU A 115 14.01 4.06 -1.53
N SER A 116 12.88 3.76 -0.89
CA SER A 116 12.84 3.27 0.49
C SER A 116 13.48 1.89 0.66
N ALA A 117 13.25 0.97 -0.30
CA ALA A 117 13.89 -0.33 -0.29
C ALA A 117 15.41 -0.23 -0.50
N ALA A 118 15.86 0.67 -1.39
CA ALA A 118 17.28 0.94 -1.58
C ALA A 118 17.93 1.48 -0.31
N LYS A 119 17.26 2.41 0.37
CA LYS A 119 17.74 2.99 1.63
C LYS A 119 17.77 1.97 2.76
N ALA A 120 16.72 1.17 2.91
CA ALA A 120 16.70 0.09 3.90
C ALA A 120 17.85 -0.91 3.67
N LYS A 121 18.12 -1.30 2.42
CA LYS A 121 19.28 -2.14 2.06
C LYS A 121 20.61 -1.52 2.49
N GLU A 122 20.82 -0.23 2.22
CA GLU A 122 22.03 0.50 2.59
C GLU A 122 22.23 0.53 4.11
N VAL A 123 21.19 0.95 4.86
CA VAL A 123 21.24 1.10 6.32
C VAL A 123 21.47 -0.24 7.01
N MET A 124 20.80 -1.30 6.53
CA MET A 124 20.91 -2.65 7.08
C MET A 124 22.13 -3.43 6.58
N LYS A 125 22.89 -2.87 5.61
CA LYS A 125 24.10 -3.49 5.00
C LYS A 125 23.82 -4.87 4.37
N LEU A 126 22.69 -5.00 3.65
CA LEU A 126 22.20 -6.21 3.01
C LEU A 126 22.70 -6.39 1.57
#